data_18b60f008465c16cd4f13ae6b0ad4249
#
_entry.id   18b60f008465c16cd4f13ae6b0ad4249
#
_cell.length_a   1.000
_cell.length_b   1.000
_cell.length_c   1.000
_cell.angle_alpha   90.00
_cell.angle_beta   90.00
_cell.angle_gamma   90.00
#
_symmetry.space_group_name_H-M   'P 1'
#
loop_
_entity.id
_entity.type
_entity.pdbx_description
1 polymer ?
#
loop_
_entity_poly.entity_id
_entity_poly.type
_entity_poly.pdbx_seq_one_letter_code
_entity_poly.pdbx_strand_id
1 'polypeptide(L)'
;MRKNTIDIITLGCSKNLVDSEKLMRQLEANGYKVTHDSPRPQGEIAVINTCGFIGDAKEESINMILEFCEAKEEGRLKKLYVMGCLSERYLKELEVEIPQVDKFYGKFNWNELLADLGKVYQPEIAIERTLTTPKHYAYLKISEGCDRSCAYCAIPIITGKHVSRPMEEIIKEVELLVSEGVKEFQVIAQELTYYGVDLYKSQKLPELIERIAQVPGVDWIRLHYAYPTHFPEDLFRVMRENDNVCKYMDIALQHVSDNMLTKMRRHVTKAETYALIEKFRKEVPGIHLRTTLMVGFPGETEEDFQELKEFVQKARFDRMGAFAYSEEEGTYAAETYEDSISSEVKQARLDELMAIQQGISAELSVAKVGQELKVIIDRKEGEFYIGRTQFDSPEVDPEVLIKSEGKRLFAGHFYRVLITDADDFDLYGKIV
;
A
#
# COMPACT_ATOMS: atom_id res chain seq x y z
N MET A 1 -0.60 -9.24 -32.71
CA MET A 1 -0.41 -10.12 -31.53
C MET A 1 0.94 -10.83 -31.58
N ARG A 2 1.70 -10.77 -30.51
CA ARG A 2 2.97 -11.50 -30.37
C ARG A 2 2.68 -12.88 -29.76
N LYS A 3 3.15 -13.94 -30.41
CA LYS A 3 2.98 -15.32 -29.91
C LYS A 3 3.75 -15.52 -28.61
N ASN A 4 3.22 -16.36 -27.72
CA ASN A 4 3.78 -16.65 -26.38
C ASN A 4 4.03 -15.38 -25.53
N THR A 5 3.24 -14.33 -25.73
CA THR A 5 3.31 -13.11 -24.93
C THR A 5 2.02 -12.95 -24.13
N ILE A 6 2.17 -12.67 -22.85
CA ILE A 6 1.08 -12.39 -21.90
C ILE A 6 1.23 -10.96 -21.41
N ASP A 7 0.15 -10.21 -21.43
CA ASP A 7 0.05 -8.91 -20.80
C ASP A 7 -0.56 -9.10 -19.40
N ILE A 8 0.13 -8.62 -18.37
CA ILE A 8 -0.38 -8.56 -17.01
C ILE A 8 -0.75 -7.12 -16.72
N ILE A 9 -1.99 -6.88 -16.34
CA ILE A 9 -2.49 -5.57 -15.91
C ILE A 9 -2.76 -5.67 -14.41
N THR A 10 -2.21 -4.75 -13.63
CA THR A 10 -2.34 -4.75 -12.18
C THR A 10 -3.08 -3.50 -11.72
N LEU A 11 -4.22 -3.69 -11.08
CA LEU A 11 -5.04 -2.62 -10.53
C LEU A 11 -5.01 -2.66 -9.00
N GLY A 12 -5.14 -1.48 -8.40
CA GLY A 12 -5.30 -1.32 -6.96
C GLY A 12 -3.98 -1.15 -6.21
N CYS A 13 -3.71 -1.99 -5.21
CA CYS A 13 -2.70 -1.72 -4.19
C CYS A 13 -1.40 -2.51 -4.36
N SER A 14 -0.38 -2.12 -3.60
CA SER A 14 0.93 -2.80 -3.55
C SER A 14 0.87 -4.30 -3.23
N LYS A 15 -0.20 -4.79 -2.54
CA LYS A 15 -0.37 -6.23 -2.31
C LYS A 15 -0.70 -6.96 -3.60
N ASN A 16 -1.58 -6.38 -4.45
CA ASN A 16 -1.88 -6.91 -5.78
C ASN A 16 -0.65 -6.86 -6.69
N LEU A 17 0.17 -5.80 -6.57
CA LEU A 17 1.41 -5.69 -7.33
C LEU A 17 2.36 -6.86 -7.02
N VAL A 18 2.59 -7.16 -5.73
CA VAL A 18 3.42 -8.32 -5.33
C VAL A 18 2.86 -9.63 -5.88
N ASP A 19 1.52 -9.80 -5.91
CA ASP A 19 0.88 -10.99 -6.47
C ASP A 19 1.10 -11.08 -7.99
N SER A 20 0.98 -9.97 -8.71
CA SER A 20 1.28 -9.91 -10.16
C SER A 20 2.75 -10.20 -10.45
N GLU A 21 3.68 -9.64 -9.69
CA GLU A 21 5.12 -9.87 -9.86
C GLU A 21 5.51 -11.35 -9.69
N LYS A 22 4.89 -12.03 -8.70
CA LYS A 22 5.05 -13.48 -8.52
C LYS A 22 4.46 -14.29 -9.66
N LEU A 23 3.25 -13.91 -10.12
CA LEU A 23 2.63 -14.56 -11.28
C LEU A 23 3.46 -14.36 -12.55
N MET A 24 3.97 -13.16 -12.80
CA MET A 24 4.84 -12.89 -13.95
C MET A 24 6.06 -13.79 -13.95
N ARG A 25 6.72 -13.95 -12.80
CA ARG A 25 7.88 -14.83 -12.67
C ARG A 25 7.55 -16.29 -12.97
N GLN A 26 6.39 -16.78 -12.52
CA GLN A 26 5.90 -18.12 -12.83
C GLN A 26 5.62 -18.29 -14.33
N LEU A 27 5.03 -17.29 -14.97
CA LEU A 27 4.75 -17.31 -16.40
C LEU A 27 6.04 -17.29 -17.23
N GLU A 28 7.03 -16.47 -16.86
CA GLU A 28 8.34 -16.41 -17.50
C GLU A 28 9.10 -17.74 -17.40
N ALA A 29 9.09 -18.38 -16.22
CA ALA A 29 9.68 -19.69 -16.00
C ALA A 29 9.00 -20.79 -16.84
N ASN A 30 7.74 -20.59 -17.20
CA ASN A 30 6.99 -21.45 -18.11
C ASN A 30 7.12 -21.08 -19.60
N GLY A 31 8.04 -20.16 -19.95
CA GLY A 31 8.40 -19.82 -21.33
C GLY A 31 7.55 -18.75 -22.00
N TYR A 32 6.77 -18.00 -21.25
CA TYR A 32 6.09 -16.82 -21.76
C TYR A 32 6.99 -15.58 -21.70
N LYS A 33 6.82 -14.70 -22.66
CA LYS A 33 7.28 -13.33 -22.56
C LYS A 33 6.17 -12.52 -21.88
N VAL A 34 6.48 -11.89 -20.76
CA VAL A 34 5.51 -11.10 -20.00
C VAL A 34 5.73 -9.60 -20.26
N THR A 35 4.64 -8.85 -20.40
CA THR A 35 4.62 -7.38 -20.37
C THR A 35 3.71 -6.95 -19.22
N HIS A 36 4.05 -5.85 -18.57
CA HIS A 36 3.30 -5.33 -17.42
C HIS A 36 2.74 -3.95 -17.73
N ASP A 37 1.47 -3.71 -17.37
CA ASP A 37 0.74 -2.46 -17.49
C ASP A 37 0.87 -1.76 -18.86
N SER A 38 0.86 -2.58 -19.92
CA SER A 38 0.83 -2.04 -21.27
C SER A 38 -0.48 -1.29 -21.53
N PRO A 39 -0.42 -0.05 -22.03
CA PRO A 39 -1.63 0.75 -22.31
C PRO A 39 -2.51 0.16 -23.43
N ARG A 40 -2.01 -0.84 -24.13
CA ARG A 40 -2.75 -1.60 -25.15
C ARG A 40 -2.25 -3.04 -25.19
N PRO A 41 -3.12 -4.02 -25.42
CA PRO A 41 -2.72 -5.41 -25.55
C PRO A 41 -1.60 -5.59 -26.60
N GLN A 42 -0.48 -6.20 -26.20
CA GLN A 42 0.65 -6.52 -27.08
C GLN A 42 0.75 -8.02 -27.32
N GLY A 43 0.32 -8.82 -26.36
CA GLY A 43 0.32 -10.26 -26.37
C GLY A 43 -0.95 -10.86 -26.99
N GLU A 44 -0.97 -12.18 -27.06
CA GLU A 44 -2.16 -12.94 -27.44
C GLU A 44 -3.08 -13.27 -26.24
N ILE A 45 -2.55 -13.10 -25.03
CA ILE A 45 -3.24 -13.37 -23.77
C ILE A 45 -3.09 -12.15 -22.87
N ALA A 46 -4.17 -11.76 -22.17
CA ALA A 46 -4.12 -10.80 -21.07
C ALA A 46 -4.65 -11.43 -19.79
N VAL A 47 -4.05 -11.04 -18.66
CA VAL A 47 -4.52 -11.33 -17.31
C VAL A 47 -4.66 -10.03 -16.55
N ILE A 48 -5.86 -9.71 -16.09
CA ILE A 48 -6.13 -8.51 -15.30
C ILE A 48 -6.26 -8.91 -13.83
N ASN A 49 -5.35 -8.40 -13.00
CA ASN A 49 -5.40 -8.54 -11.55
C ASN A 49 -6.15 -7.33 -10.96
N THR A 50 -7.38 -7.54 -10.52
CA THR A 50 -8.37 -6.53 -10.20
C THR A 50 -8.39 -6.11 -8.74
N CYS A 51 -8.83 -4.88 -8.47
CA CYS A 51 -9.15 -4.37 -7.14
C CYS A 51 -10.67 -4.43 -6.90
N GLY A 52 -11.08 -4.86 -5.70
CA GLY A 52 -12.49 -4.97 -5.30
C GLY A 52 -12.77 -4.36 -3.94
N PHE A 53 -11.91 -3.43 -3.48
CA PHE A 53 -11.96 -2.93 -2.10
C PHE A 53 -12.98 -1.82 -1.90
N ILE A 54 -12.98 -0.78 -2.75
CA ILE A 54 -13.88 0.37 -2.68
C ILE A 54 -14.51 0.65 -4.04
N GLY A 55 -15.62 1.43 -4.06
CA GLY A 55 -16.42 1.73 -5.25
C GLY A 55 -15.59 2.15 -6.46
N ASP A 56 -14.78 3.19 -6.33
CA ASP A 56 -13.96 3.74 -7.42
C ASP A 56 -12.99 2.69 -8.01
N ALA A 57 -12.35 1.90 -7.14
CA ALA A 57 -11.43 0.85 -7.59
C ALA A 57 -12.15 -0.34 -8.25
N LYS A 58 -13.41 -0.59 -7.87
CA LYS A 58 -14.28 -1.57 -8.56
C LYS A 58 -14.64 -1.07 -9.96
N GLU A 59 -15.04 0.20 -10.07
CA GLU A 59 -15.36 0.85 -11.35
C GLU A 59 -14.15 0.85 -12.30
N GLU A 60 -12.97 1.25 -11.82
CA GLU A 60 -11.72 1.19 -12.58
C GLU A 60 -11.45 -0.23 -13.10
N SER A 61 -11.63 -1.23 -12.23
CA SER A 61 -11.41 -2.64 -12.58
C SER A 61 -12.39 -3.12 -13.65
N ILE A 62 -13.67 -2.78 -13.53
CA ILE A 62 -14.70 -3.13 -14.51
C ILE A 62 -14.43 -2.45 -15.86
N ASN A 63 -14.12 -1.15 -15.86
CA ASN A 63 -13.80 -0.39 -17.06
C ASN A 63 -12.60 -1.00 -17.80
N MET A 64 -11.54 -1.38 -17.07
CA MET A 64 -10.38 -2.06 -17.65
C MET A 64 -10.75 -3.42 -18.27
N ILE A 65 -11.59 -4.22 -17.62
CA ILE A 65 -12.07 -5.50 -18.15
C ILE A 65 -12.83 -5.27 -19.46
N LEU A 66 -13.73 -4.29 -19.50
CA LEU A 66 -14.52 -3.98 -20.69
C LEU A 66 -13.65 -3.50 -21.86
N GLU A 67 -12.64 -2.64 -21.61
CA GLU A 67 -11.67 -2.21 -22.63
C GLU A 67 -10.92 -3.42 -23.25
N PHE A 68 -10.54 -4.39 -22.43
CA PHE A 68 -9.88 -5.60 -22.92
C PHE A 68 -10.84 -6.58 -23.61
N CYS A 69 -12.12 -6.57 -23.25
CA CYS A 69 -13.16 -7.29 -24.01
C CYS A 69 -13.29 -6.74 -25.42
N GLU A 70 -13.37 -5.41 -25.59
CA GLU A 70 -13.36 -4.76 -26.90
C GLU A 70 -12.12 -5.11 -27.72
N ALA A 71 -10.94 -5.09 -27.08
CA ALA A 71 -9.71 -5.49 -27.73
C ALA A 71 -9.74 -6.94 -28.22
N LYS A 72 -10.42 -7.83 -27.51
CA LYS A 72 -10.61 -9.23 -27.91
C LYS A 72 -11.58 -9.35 -29.07
N GLU A 73 -12.69 -8.64 -29.07
CA GLU A 73 -13.69 -8.62 -30.17
C GLU A 73 -13.08 -8.08 -31.47
N GLU A 74 -12.21 -7.06 -31.37
CA GLU A 74 -11.44 -6.54 -32.52
C GLU A 74 -10.31 -7.47 -32.98
N GLY A 75 -10.10 -8.61 -32.34
CA GLY A 75 -9.06 -9.57 -32.69
C GLY A 75 -7.65 -9.14 -32.30
N ARG A 76 -7.51 -8.12 -31.45
CA ARG A 76 -6.22 -7.67 -30.90
C ARG A 76 -5.73 -8.56 -29.74
N LEU A 77 -6.61 -9.37 -29.17
CA LEU A 77 -6.38 -10.29 -28.08
C LEU A 77 -7.09 -11.62 -28.35
N LYS A 78 -6.49 -12.76 -27.99
CA LYS A 78 -7.13 -14.08 -28.17
C LYS A 78 -7.82 -14.57 -26.90
N LYS A 79 -7.20 -14.32 -25.74
CA LYS A 79 -7.62 -14.81 -24.43
C LYS A 79 -7.57 -13.71 -23.43
N LEU A 80 -8.62 -13.57 -22.66
CA LEU A 80 -8.74 -12.63 -21.55
C LEU A 80 -9.08 -13.41 -20.28
N TYR A 81 -8.23 -13.28 -19.29
CA TYR A 81 -8.40 -13.82 -17.95
C TYR A 81 -8.48 -12.71 -16.92
N VAL A 82 -9.29 -12.89 -15.91
CA VAL A 82 -9.47 -11.92 -14.82
C VAL A 82 -9.27 -12.62 -13.48
N MET A 83 -8.54 -11.99 -12.58
CA MET A 83 -8.29 -12.48 -11.23
C MET A 83 -8.23 -11.31 -10.23
N GLY A 84 -7.99 -11.59 -8.96
CA GLY A 84 -7.78 -10.56 -7.94
C GLY A 84 -8.97 -10.33 -7.04
N CYS A 85 -8.97 -9.18 -6.35
CA CYS A 85 -9.92 -8.91 -5.27
C CYS A 85 -11.36 -8.74 -5.74
N LEU A 86 -11.59 -8.09 -6.90
CA LEU A 86 -12.93 -7.95 -7.47
C LEU A 86 -13.48 -9.32 -7.88
N SER A 87 -12.66 -10.07 -8.59
CA SER A 87 -13.03 -11.41 -9.04
C SER A 87 -13.28 -12.38 -7.87
N GLU A 88 -12.50 -12.32 -6.79
CA GLU A 88 -12.76 -13.11 -5.58
C GLU A 88 -14.12 -12.80 -4.96
N ARG A 89 -14.50 -11.51 -4.92
CA ARG A 89 -15.71 -11.03 -4.25
C ARG A 89 -16.98 -11.27 -5.05
N TYR A 90 -16.92 -11.14 -6.39
CA TYR A 90 -18.07 -11.11 -7.29
C TYR A 90 -17.96 -12.12 -8.45
N LEU A 91 -17.33 -13.27 -8.22
CA LEU A 91 -17.01 -14.25 -9.27
C LEU A 91 -18.24 -14.62 -10.11
N LYS A 92 -19.35 -14.99 -9.44
CA LYS A 92 -20.56 -15.47 -10.10
C LYS A 92 -21.29 -14.39 -10.89
N GLU A 93 -21.32 -13.18 -10.34
CA GLU A 93 -21.92 -12.01 -10.96
C GLU A 93 -21.14 -11.62 -12.21
N LEU A 94 -19.82 -11.56 -12.11
CA LEU A 94 -18.93 -11.21 -13.22
C LEU A 94 -18.99 -12.22 -14.38
N GLU A 95 -19.08 -13.51 -14.08
CA GLU A 95 -19.25 -14.55 -15.11
C GLU A 95 -20.55 -14.40 -15.91
N VAL A 96 -21.61 -13.90 -15.27
CA VAL A 96 -22.90 -13.66 -15.92
C VAL A 96 -22.92 -12.35 -16.70
N GLU A 97 -22.39 -11.28 -16.10
CA GLU A 97 -22.46 -9.91 -16.63
C GLU A 97 -21.43 -9.65 -17.74
N ILE A 98 -20.27 -10.32 -17.70
CA ILE A 98 -19.17 -10.12 -18.67
C ILE A 98 -18.74 -11.47 -19.29
N PRO A 99 -19.62 -12.11 -20.07
CA PRO A 99 -19.33 -13.42 -20.66
C PRO A 99 -18.23 -13.41 -21.74
N GLN A 100 -17.73 -12.25 -22.14
CA GLN A 100 -16.62 -12.09 -23.09
C GLN A 100 -15.26 -12.50 -22.48
N VAL A 101 -15.13 -12.49 -21.15
CA VAL A 101 -13.95 -12.99 -20.43
C VAL A 101 -13.89 -14.52 -20.55
N ASP A 102 -12.73 -15.08 -20.90
CA ASP A 102 -12.59 -16.53 -21.06
C ASP A 102 -12.74 -17.28 -19.74
N LYS A 103 -12.20 -16.73 -18.65
CA LYS A 103 -12.40 -17.27 -17.31
C LYS A 103 -12.03 -16.23 -16.24
N PHE A 104 -12.80 -16.25 -15.17
CA PHE A 104 -12.52 -15.55 -13.93
C PHE A 104 -11.89 -16.51 -12.91
N TYR A 105 -10.93 -16.01 -12.14
CA TYR A 105 -10.27 -16.75 -11.06
C TYR A 105 -10.36 -15.97 -9.76
N GLY A 106 -10.44 -16.67 -8.64
CA GLY A 106 -10.24 -16.06 -7.34
C GLY A 106 -8.80 -15.53 -7.18
N LYS A 107 -8.61 -14.71 -6.15
CA LYS A 107 -7.32 -14.05 -5.88
C LYS A 107 -6.13 -15.02 -5.78
N PHE A 108 -6.37 -16.24 -5.30
CA PHE A 108 -5.32 -17.21 -5.00
C PHE A 108 -5.25 -18.39 -5.97
N ASN A 109 -6.05 -18.39 -7.04
CA ASN A 109 -6.18 -19.52 -7.96
C ASN A 109 -5.13 -19.54 -9.07
N TRP A 110 -3.88 -19.17 -8.79
CA TRP A 110 -2.79 -19.12 -9.78
C TRP A 110 -2.51 -20.48 -10.40
N ASN A 111 -2.62 -21.57 -9.62
CA ASN A 111 -2.42 -22.93 -10.13
C ASN A 111 -3.43 -23.29 -11.21
N GLU A 112 -4.68 -22.86 -11.06
CA GLU A 112 -5.72 -23.08 -12.07
C GLU A 112 -5.45 -22.27 -13.33
N LEU A 113 -5.08 -21.00 -13.20
CA LEU A 113 -4.69 -20.15 -14.34
C LEU A 113 -3.54 -20.78 -15.11
N LEU A 114 -2.48 -21.22 -14.43
CA LEU A 114 -1.35 -21.88 -15.08
C LEU A 114 -1.76 -23.19 -15.76
N ALA A 115 -2.63 -24.00 -15.13
CA ALA A 115 -3.14 -25.25 -15.70
C ALA A 115 -3.97 -24.99 -16.98
N ASP A 116 -4.82 -23.97 -17.00
CA ASP A 116 -5.60 -23.58 -18.18
C ASP A 116 -4.72 -23.06 -19.34
N LEU A 117 -3.54 -22.55 -19.00
CA LEU A 117 -2.50 -22.21 -19.97
C LEU A 117 -1.63 -23.43 -20.40
N GLY A 118 -1.94 -24.63 -19.89
CA GLY A 118 -1.15 -25.84 -20.13
C GLY A 118 0.22 -25.82 -19.46
N LYS A 119 0.33 -25.13 -18.33
CA LYS A 119 1.56 -24.90 -17.56
C LYS A 119 1.43 -25.42 -16.13
N VAL A 120 2.55 -25.46 -15.41
CA VAL A 120 2.62 -25.98 -14.04
C VAL A 120 3.22 -24.93 -13.12
N TYR A 121 2.65 -24.79 -11.94
CA TYR A 121 3.22 -23.97 -10.88
C TYR A 121 4.56 -24.58 -10.41
N GLN A 122 5.57 -23.75 -10.28
CA GLN A 122 6.92 -24.13 -9.86
C GLN A 122 7.17 -23.66 -8.42
N PRO A 123 7.03 -24.51 -7.41
CA PRO A 123 7.17 -24.10 -6.00
C PRO A 123 8.60 -23.69 -5.62
N GLU A 124 9.60 -24.17 -6.35
CA GLU A 124 11.01 -23.82 -6.14
C GLU A 124 11.33 -22.34 -6.35
N ILE A 125 10.52 -21.65 -7.16
CA ILE A 125 10.65 -20.20 -7.41
C ILE A 125 9.54 -19.38 -6.74
N ALA A 126 8.85 -19.93 -5.75
CA ALA A 126 7.71 -19.25 -5.08
C ALA A 126 8.07 -17.93 -4.41
N ILE A 127 9.33 -17.73 -4.04
CA ILE A 127 9.83 -16.48 -3.45
C ILE A 127 10.40 -15.51 -4.48
N GLU A 128 10.61 -15.96 -5.73
CA GLU A 128 11.11 -15.12 -6.81
C GLU A 128 10.00 -14.25 -7.40
N ARG A 129 10.38 -13.08 -7.88
CA ARG A 129 9.46 -12.11 -8.49
C ARG A 129 10.11 -11.42 -9.69
N THR A 130 9.30 -11.04 -10.65
CA THR A 130 9.71 -10.11 -11.70
C THR A 130 9.33 -8.71 -11.24
N LEU A 131 10.28 -7.96 -10.67
CA LEU A 131 10.03 -6.64 -10.11
C LEU A 131 9.58 -5.66 -11.19
N THR A 132 8.54 -4.90 -10.88
CA THR A 132 7.99 -3.83 -11.71
C THR A 132 8.29 -2.44 -11.16
N THR A 133 8.65 -2.37 -9.88
CA THR A 133 9.15 -1.16 -9.24
C THR A 133 10.56 -0.80 -9.74
N PRO A 134 11.05 0.45 -9.54
CA PRO A 134 12.47 0.76 -9.66
C PRO A 134 13.32 -0.22 -8.87
N LYS A 135 14.47 -0.63 -9.43
CA LYS A 135 15.30 -1.72 -8.90
C LYS A 135 15.79 -1.56 -7.47
N HIS A 136 15.74 -0.36 -6.91
CA HIS A 136 16.29 -0.06 -5.59
C HIS A 136 15.29 -0.19 -4.45
N TYR A 137 14.00 -0.36 -4.74
CA TYR A 137 13.02 -0.68 -3.70
C TYR A 137 12.05 -1.79 -4.13
N ALA A 138 11.49 -2.49 -3.16
CA ALA A 138 10.46 -3.49 -3.37
C ALA A 138 9.44 -3.50 -2.23
N TYR A 139 8.21 -3.84 -2.56
CA TYR A 139 7.20 -4.17 -1.56
C TYR A 139 7.45 -5.57 -1.01
N LEU A 140 7.41 -5.75 0.30
CA LEU A 140 7.61 -7.03 0.98
C LEU A 140 6.32 -7.41 1.72
N LYS A 141 5.52 -8.26 1.10
CA LYS A 141 4.26 -8.75 1.68
C LYS A 141 4.56 -9.87 2.68
N ILE A 142 4.30 -9.60 3.98
CA ILE A 142 4.64 -10.54 5.08
C ILE A 142 3.48 -11.41 5.55
N SER A 143 2.25 -11.03 5.22
CA SER A 143 1.04 -11.79 5.52
C SER A 143 -0.08 -11.47 4.53
N GLU A 144 -1.15 -12.26 4.55
CA GLU A 144 -2.36 -12.08 3.78
C GLU A 144 -3.57 -12.17 4.72
N GLY A 145 -4.68 -11.48 4.38
CA GLY A 145 -5.90 -11.49 5.17
C GLY A 145 -5.83 -10.67 6.46
N CYS A 146 -6.97 -10.56 7.15
CA CYS A 146 -7.07 -9.75 8.36
C CYS A 146 -8.16 -10.29 9.30
N ASP A 147 -7.83 -10.45 10.59
CA ASP A 147 -8.78 -10.90 11.62
C ASP A 147 -9.47 -9.74 12.36
N ARG A 148 -9.20 -8.48 11.97
CA ARG A 148 -9.86 -7.32 12.55
C ARG A 148 -11.31 -7.23 12.05
N SER A 149 -12.19 -6.80 12.95
CA SER A 149 -13.63 -6.72 12.68
C SER A 149 -14.12 -5.29 12.41
N CYS A 150 -13.29 -4.45 11.76
CA CYS A 150 -13.66 -3.09 11.42
C CYS A 150 -14.96 -3.06 10.61
N ALA A 151 -15.95 -2.27 11.06
CA ALA A 151 -17.32 -2.33 10.55
C ALA A 151 -17.46 -2.01 9.06
N TYR A 152 -16.59 -1.17 8.52
CA TYR A 152 -16.59 -0.69 7.13
C TYR A 152 -15.75 -1.54 6.17
N CYS A 153 -15.03 -2.55 6.67
CA CYS A 153 -13.93 -3.16 5.92
C CYS A 153 -14.34 -4.47 5.26
N ALA A 154 -14.20 -4.53 3.93
CA ALA A 154 -14.45 -5.73 3.13
C ALA A 154 -13.26 -6.71 3.07
N ILE A 155 -12.10 -6.37 3.65
CA ILE A 155 -10.90 -7.23 3.56
C ILE A 155 -11.15 -8.66 4.05
N PRO A 156 -11.79 -8.91 5.22
CA PRO A 156 -12.05 -10.29 5.65
C PRO A 156 -12.94 -11.09 4.69
N ILE A 157 -13.81 -10.40 3.93
CA ILE A 157 -14.69 -11.02 2.91
C ILE A 157 -13.87 -11.39 1.67
N ILE A 158 -12.90 -10.56 1.28
CA ILE A 158 -12.10 -10.71 0.06
C ILE A 158 -10.94 -11.68 0.28
N THR A 159 -10.17 -11.50 1.36
CA THR A 159 -8.89 -12.19 1.55
C THR A 159 -8.91 -13.22 2.70
N GLY A 160 -10.04 -13.29 3.42
CA GLY A 160 -10.20 -14.21 4.53
C GLY A 160 -9.39 -13.84 5.78
N LYS A 161 -9.13 -14.86 6.60
CA LYS A 161 -8.41 -14.72 7.86
C LYS A 161 -6.94 -14.39 7.64
N HIS A 162 -6.33 -13.81 8.66
CA HIS A 162 -4.90 -13.50 8.69
C HIS A 162 -4.04 -14.77 8.57
N VAL A 163 -3.12 -14.78 7.62
CA VAL A 163 -2.14 -15.85 7.40
C VAL A 163 -0.75 -15.23 7.26
N SER A 164 0.10 -15.46 8.26
CA SER A 164 1.49 -15.00 8.25
C SER A 164 2.36 -15.90 7.36
N ARG A 165 3.29 -15.29 6.64
CA ARG A 165 4.36 -16.03 5.97
C ARG A 165 5.44 -16.43 6.98
N PRO A 166 6.06 -17.61 6.84
CA PRO A 166 7.19 -18.01 7.69
C PRO A 166 8.34 -17.00 7.63
N MET A 167 8.92 -16.67 8.78
CA MET A 167 9.99 -15.67 8.89
C MET A 167 11.20 -16.02 8.02
N GLU A 168 11.59 -17.29 8.00
CA GLU A 168 12.72 -17.80 7.21
C GLU A 168 12.51 -17.62 5.70
N GLU A 169 11.26 -17.76 5.24
CA GLU A 169 10.90 -17.54 3.82
C GLU A 169 11.01 -16.06 3.47
N ILE A 170 10.54 -15.17 4.36
CA ILE A 170 10.64 -13.72 4.18
C ILE A 170 12.11 -13.29 4.12
N ILE A 171 12.95 -13.78 5.02
CA ILE A 171 14.37 -13.44 5.04
C ILE A 171 15.06 -13.90 3.74
N LYS A 172 14.77 -15.11 3.26
CA LYS A 172 15.31 -15.59 1.97
C LYS A 172 14.87 -14.72 0.79
N GLU A 173 13.61 -14.26 0.77
CA GLU A 173 13.14 -13.32 -0.25
C GLU A 173 13.89 -11.98 -0.16
N VAL A 174 14.13 -11.46 1.04
CA VAL A 174 14.92 -10.23 1.24
C VAL A 174 16.35 -10.40 0.73
N GLU A 175 17.03 -11.50 1.09
CA GLU A 175 18.39 -11.79 0.63
C GLU A 175 18.47 -11.89 -0.90
N LEU A 176 17.49 -12.54 -1.52
CA LEU A 176 17.38 -12.64 -2.98
C LEU A 176 17.23 -11.25 -3.61
N LEU A 177 16.27 -10.45 -3.15
CA LEU A 177 16.01 -9.12 -3.68
C LEU A 177 17.19 -8.16 -3.49
N VAL A 178 17.91 -8.26 -2.36
CA VAL A 178 19.17 -7.51 -2.15
C VAL A 178 20.21 -7.92 -3.19
N SER A 179 20.33 -9.21 -3.52
CA SER A 179 21.26 -9.68 -4.54
C SER A 179 20.92 -9.15 -5.96
N GLU A 180 19.66 -8.78 -6.20
CA GLU A 180 19.16 -8.14 -7.42
C GLU A 180 19.30 -6.61 -7.42
N GLY A 181 19.71 -6.02 -6.28
CA GLY A 181 19.99 -4.59 -6.14
C GLY A 181 18.96 -3.79 -5.35
N VAL A 182 17.97 -4.44 -4.73
CA VAL A 182 17.01 -3.78 -3.83
C VAL A 182 17.72 -3.34 -2.56
N LYS A 183 17.47 -2.11 -2.13
CA LYS A 183 18.05 -1.47 -0.96
C LYS A 183 17.00 -1.04 0.07
N GLU A 184 15.79 -0.77 -0.40
CA GLU A 184 14.67 -0.32 0.42
C GLU A 184 13.51 -1.32 0.35
N PHE A 185 12.98 -1.70 1.50
CA PHE A 185 11.84 -2.61 1.62
C PHE A 185 10.62 -1.89 2.22
N GLN A 186 9.54 -1.86 1.45
CA GLN A 186 8.23 -1.41 1.91
C GLN A 186 7.51 -2.62 2.51
N VAL A 187 7.55 -2.79 3.84
CA VAL A 187 6.92 -3.94 4.52
C VAL A 187 5.43 -3.71 4.61
N ILE A 188 4.67 -4.58 3.96
CA ILE A 188 3.21 -4.46 3.79
C ILE A 188 2.45 -5.72 4.24
N ALA A 189 1.24 -5.49 4.72
CA ALA A 189 0.20 -6.48 5.02
C ALA A 189 -1.17 -5.79 4.96
N GLN A 190 -2.26 -6.51 5.17
CA GLN A 190 -3.56 -5.88 5.44
C GLN A 190 -3.60 -5.32 6.87
N GLU A 191 -2.91 -5.99 7.81
CA GLU A 191 -2.67 -5.53 9.18
C GLU A 191 -1.29 -6.00 9.63
N LEU A 192 -0.36 -5.05 9.71
CA LEU A 192 1.05 -5.35 9.93
C LEU A 192 1.35 -5.87 11.33
N THR A 193 0.71 -5.27 12.35
CA THR A 193 1.04 -5.52 13.77
C THR A 193 0.60 -6.90 14.27
N TYR A 194 -0.26 -7.60 13.50
CA TYR A 194 -0.75 -8.94 13.83
C TYR A 194 0.18 -10.06 13.36
N TYR A 195 1.24 -9.73 12.63
CA TYR A 195 2.18 -10.71 12.10
C TYR A 195 2.69 -11.69 13.16
N GLY A 196 2.56 -12.97 12.87
CA GLY A 196 3.05 -14.10 13.67
C GLY A 196 2.06 -14.64 14.68
N VAL A 197 0.94 -13.98 14.97
CA VAL A 197 -0.03 -14.44 15.98
C VAL A 197 -0.63 -15.80 15.60
N ASP A 198 -0.97 -16.00 14.34
CA ASP A 198 -1.49 -17.27 13.82
C ASP A 198 -0.43 -18.39 13.83
N LEU A 199 0.77 -18.08 13.37
CA LEU A 199 1.86 -19.03 13.13
C LEU A 199 2.68 -19.33 14.40
N TYR A 200 3.05 -18.28 15.17
CA TYR A 200 3.96 -18.36 16.33
C TYR A 200 3.25 -18.14 17.66
N LYS A 201 1.93 -17.95 17.67
CA LYS A 201 1.08 -17.70 18.87
C LYS A 201 1.46 -16.44 19.64
N SER A 202 2.18 -15.51 18.98
CA SER A 202 2.55 -14.21 19.52
C SER A 202 2.88 -13.24 18.39
N GLN A 203 2.78 -11.94 18.66
CA GLN A 203 3.22 -10.91 17.71
C GLN A 203 4.73 -11.04 17.47
N LYS A 204 5.14 -11.16 16.22
CA LYS A 204 6.53 -11.38 15.80
C LYS A 204 7.07 -10.29 14.87
N LEU A 205 6.30 -9.23 14.68
CA LEU A 205 6.75 -8.13 13.83
C LEU A 205 8.10 -7.52 14.27
N PRO A 206 8.32 -7.19 15.57
CA PRO A 206 9.60 -6.63 15.99
C PRO A 206 10.79 -7.54 15.67
N GLU A 207 10.67 -8.84 15.94
CA GLU A 207 11.72 -9.84 15.66
C GLU A 207 11.97 -9.95 14.15
N LEU A 208 10.92 -9.97 13.33
CA LEU A 208 11.05 -10.00 11.87
C LEU A 208 11.79 -8.77 11.34
N ILE A 209 11.40 -7.57 11.78
CA ILE A 209 12.02 -6.31 11.33
C ILE A 209 13.49 -6.23 11.75
N GLU A 210 13.81 -6.65 12.97
CA GLU A 210 15.19 -6.71 13.46
C GLU A 210 16.05 -7.68 12.63
N ARG A 211 15.50 -8.84 12.25
CA ARG A 211 16.18 -9.80 11.36
C ARG A 211 16.38 -9.25 9.95
N ILE A 212 15.39 -8.58 9.38
CA ILE A 212 15.53 -7.92 8.07
C ILE A 212 16.62 -6.83 8.15
N ALA A 213 16.63 -6.05 9.22
CA ALA A 213 17.62 -4.98 9.42
C ALA A 213 19.05 -5.50 9.48
N GLN A 214 19.27 -6.75 9.86
CA GLN A 214 20.58 -7.41 9.91
C GLN A 214 21.03 -8.00 8.57
N VAL A 215 20.17 -8.06 7.55
CA VAL A 215 20.55 -8.54 6.22
C VAL A 215 21.51 -7.53 5.56
N PRO A 216 22.74 -7.91 5.20
CA PRO A 216 23.68 -7.00 4.54
C PRO A 216 23.13 -6.48 3.22
N GLY A 217 23.16 -5.16 3.01
CA GLY A 217 22.66 -4.50 1.81
C GLY A 217 21.24 -3.93 1.95
N VAL A 218 20.57 -4.17 3.05
CA VAL A 218 19.29 -3.49 3.40
C VAL A 218 19.62 -2.11 3.97
N ASP A 219 19.31 -1.06 3.19
CA ASP A 219 19.60 0.33 3.57
C ASP A 219 18.40 1.02 4.23
N TRP A 220 17.15 0.66 3.84
CA TRP A 220 15.90 1.18 4.43
C TRP A 220 14.82 0.12 4.54
N ILE A 221 14.12 0.13 5.68
CA ILE A 221 12.92 -0.67 5.97
C ILE A 221 11.82 0.29 6.38
N ARG A 222 10.70 0.30 5.66
CA ARG A 222 9.55 1.15 5.95
C ARG A 222 8.33 0.31 6.26
N LEU A 223 7.56 0.73 7.29
CA LEU A 223 6.44 -0.03 7.83
C LEU A 223 5.11 0.62 7.46
N HIS A 224 4.19 -0.18 6.89
CA HIS A 224 2.89 0.27 6.41
C HIS A 224 1.73 -0.49 7.01
N TYR A 225 0.58 0.17 7.15
CA TYR A 225 -0.70 -0.43 7.54
C TYR A 225 -0.70 -1.01 8.96
N ALA A 226 -0.13 -0.28 9.91
CA ALA A 226 -0.21 -0.64 11.33
C ALA A 226 -1.61 -0.39 11.90
N TYR A 227 -2.00 -1.20 12.87
CA TYR A 227 -3.26 -1.04 13.60
C TYR A 227 -2.99 -0.49 15.01
N PRO A 228 -3.85 0.41 15.53
CA PRO A 228 -3.56 1.11 16.79
C PRO A 228 -3.67 0.21 18.05
N THR A 229 -4.56 -0.79 18.03
CA THR A 229 -4.84 -1.62 19.20
C THR A 229 -3.79 -2.70 19.40
N HIS A 230 -3.29 -2.85 20.62
CA HIS A 230 -2.25 -3.82 20.96
C HIS A 230 -0.99 -3.67 20.11
N PHE A 231 -0.55 -2.43 19.92
CA PHE A 231 0.67 -2.15 19.18
C PHE A 231 1.88 -2.83 19.85
N PRO A 232 2.74 -3.54 19.10
CA PRO A 232 3.86 -4.30 19.66
C PRO A 232 4.93 -3.35 20.24
N GLU A 233 5.06 -3.32 21.58
CA GLU A 233 5.92 -2.40 22.33
C GLU A 233 7.39 -2.46 21.91
N ASP A 234 7.93 -3.66 21.66
CA ASP A 234 9.31 -3.85 21.22
C ASP A 234 9.61 -3.20 19.88
N LEU A 235 8.59 -2.86 19.07
CA LEU A 235 8.82 -2.21 17.79
C LEU A 235 9.41 -0.80 17.95
N PHE A 236 9.07 -0.08 19.01
CA PHE A 236 9.68 1.22 19.33
C PHE A 236 11.20 1.09 19.51
N ARG A 237 11.64 0.05 20.23
CA ARG A 237 13.06 -0.25 20.41
C ARG A 237 13.73 -0.55 19.07
N VAL A 238 13.13 -1.42 18.27
CA VAL A 238 13.67 -1.80 16.96
C VAL A 238 13.81 -0.59 16.04
N MET A 239 12.81 0.30 16.00
CA MET A 239 12.85 1.53 15.20
C MET A 239 13.92 2.53 15.70
N ARG A 240 14.18 2.56 16.99
CA ARG A 240 15.17 3.47 17.59
C ARG A 240 16.60 2.99 17.41
N GLU A 241 16.84 1.67 17.53
CA GLU A 241 18.16 1.06 17.62
C GLU A 241 18.73 0.63 16.26
N ASN A 242 17.91 0.55 15.21
CA ASN A 242 18.35 0.19 13.87
C ASN A 242 18.22 1.39 12.92
N ASP A 243 19.36 1.95 12.50
CA ASP A 243 19.40 3.15 11.64
C ASP A 243 18.79 2.95 10.25
N ASN A 244 18.70 1.69 9.79
CA ASN A 244 18.06 1.33 8.52
C ASN A 244 16.56 1.06 8.66
N VAL A 245 15.99 1.08 9.85
CA VAL A 245 14.53 1.14 10.03
C VAL A 245 14.10 2.59 9.99
N CYS A 246 13.37 2.96 8.94
CA CYS A 246 12.93 4.33 8.72
C CYS A 246 12.10 4.82 9.91
N LYS A 247 12.39 6.04 10.36
CA LYS A 247 11.56 6.69 11.39
C LYS A 247 10.26 7.21 10.77
N TYR A 248 9.47 6.27 10.33
CA TYR A 248 8.21 6.45 9.63
C TYR A 248 7.24 5.36 10.05
N MET A 249 6.02 5.73 10.40
CA MET A 249 4.97 4.77 10.76
C MET A 249 3.65 5.18 10.10
N ASP A 250 3.14 4.31 9.25
CA ASP A 250 1.80 4.44 8.69
C ASP A 250 0.81 3.66 9.57
N ILE A 251 -0.05 4.40 10.28
CA ILE A 251 -1.01 3.86 11.23
C ILE A 251 -2.43 4.32 10.89
N ALA A 252 -3.29 3.39 10.53
CA ALA A 252 -4.67 3.66 10.13
C ALA A 252 -5.56 3.90 11.35
N LEU A 253 -5.72 5.15 11.79
CA LEU A 253 -6.54 5.52 12.95
C LEU A 253 -8.03 5.59 12.62
N GLN A 254 -8.39 6.06 11.44
CA GLN A 254 -9.72 6.22 10.88
C GLN A 254 -10.54 7.35 11.52
N HIS A 255 -10.62 7.42 12.83
CA HIS A 255 -11.30 8.47 13.60
C HIS A 255 -10.69 8.61 14.99
N VAL A 256 -11.18 9.59 15.81
CA VAL A 256 -10.75 9.78 17.19
C VAL A 256 -11.89 9.80 18.20
N SER A 257 -13.10 10.17 17.78
CA SER A 257 -14.26 10.21 18.70
C SER A 257 -14.62 8.81 19.19
N ASP A 258 -14.87 8.64 20.49
CA ASP A 258 -15.24 7.34 21.07
C ASP A 258 -16.54 6.78 20.49
N ASN A 259 -17.49 7.65 20.10
CA ASN A 259 -18.70 7.25 19.38
C ASN A 259 -18.35 6.56 18.06
N MET A 260 -17.54 7.23 17.24
CA MET A 260 -17.13 6.68 15.93
C MET A 260 -16.23 5.47 16.07
N LEU A 261 -15.25 5.49 16.94
CA LEU A 261 -14.35 4.33 17.17
C LEU A 261 -15.14 3.08 17.59
N THR A 262 -16.18 3.27 18.41
CA THR A 262 -17.09 2.18 18.83
C THR A 262 -17.91 1.65 17.66
N LYS A 263 -18.57 2.53 16.90
CA LYS A 263 -19.39 2.15 15.73
C LYS A 263 -18.55 1.53 14.62
N MET A 264 -17.36 2.04 14.38
CA MET A 264 -16.37 1.48 13.43
C MET A 264 -15.74 0.19 13.93
N ARG A 265 -15.99 -0.24 15.18
CA ARG A 265 -15.42 -1.45 15.80
C ARG A 265 -13.88 -1.44 15.81
N ARG A 266 -13.30 -0.29 16.18
CA ARG A 266 -11.84 -0.12 16.19
C ARG A 266 -11.17 -0.69 17.44
N HIS A 267 -11.93 -0.97 18.49
CA HIS A 267 -11.44 -1.54 19.76
C HIS A 267 -10.31 -0.70 20.39
N VAL A 268 -10.38 0.59 20.25
CA VAL A 268 -9.47 1.57 20.83
C VAL A 268 -10.31 2.81 21.23
N THR A 269 -9.91 3.49 22.29
CA THR A 269 -10.55 4.72 22.75
C THR A 269 -9.80 5.95 22.26
N LYS A 270 -10.47 7.13 22.36
CA LYS A 270 -9.85 8.45 22.14
C LYS A 270 -8.58 8.61 22.99
N ALA A 271 -8.67 8.29 24.29
CA ALA A 271 -7.55 8.43 25.22
C ALA A 271 -6.35 7.53 24.82
N GLU A 272 -6.61 6.27 24.46
CA GLU A 272 -5.57 5.34 24.00
C GLU A 272 -4.95 5.78 22.67
N THR A 273 -5.73 6.37 21.76
CA THR A 273 -5.24 6.92 20.49
C THR A 273 -4.25 8.07 20.72
N TYR A 274 -4.61 9.04 21.58
CA TYR A 274 -3.70 10.12 21.95
C TYR A 274 -2.43 9.60 22.65
N ALA A 275 -2.59 8.68 23.60
CA ALA A 275 -1.46 8.07 24.31
C ALA A 275 -0.50 7.36 23.37
N LEU A 276 -1.01 6.66 22.36
CA LEU A 276 -0.18 5.98 21.36
C LEU A 276 0.62 6.98 20.51
N ILE A 277 0.02 8.07 20.06
CA ILE A 277 0.70 9.13 19.29
C ILE A 277 1.83 9.77 20.14
N GLU A 278 1.53 10.12 21.39
CA GLU A 278 2.52 10.66 22.30
C GLU A 278 3.68 9.67 22.56
N LYS A 279 3.34 8.38 22.69
CA LYS A 279 4.32 7.33 22.87
C LYS A 279 5.24 7.19 21.66
N PHE A 280 4.73 7.19 20.44
CA PHE A 280 5.54 7.21 19.22
C PHE A 280 6.57 8.32 19.24
N ARG A 281 6.16 9.55 19.53
CA ARG A 281 7.04 10.71 19.52
C ARG A 281 8.08 10.70 20.63
N LYS A 282 7.73 10.14 21.79
CA LYS A 282 8.62 9.98 22.93
C LYS A 282 9.65 8.87 22.71
N GLU A 283 9.20 7.70 22.28
CA GLU A 283 10.04 6.50 22.16
C GLU A 283 10.91 6.49 20.89
N VAL A 284 10.46 7.15 19.82
CA VAL A 284 11.19 7.25 18.55
C VAL A 284 11.31 8.73 18.16
N PRO A 285 12.28 9.45 18.74
CA PRO A 285 12.45 10.88 18.45
C PRO A 285 12.66 11.15 16.94
N GLY A 286 11.92 12.12 16.40
CA GLY A 286 11.94 12.49 15.00
C GLY A 286 11.13 11.56 14.08
N ILE A 287 10.27 10.70 14.64
CA ILE A 287 9.36 9.88 13.84
C ILE A 287 8.37 10.74 13.06
N HIS A 288 8.17 10.37 11.81
CA HIS A 288 7.09 10.88 10.96
C HIS A 288 5.90 9.93 11.01
N LEU A 289 4.75 10.47 11.37
CA LEU A 289 3.50 9.69 11.47
C LEU A 289 2.63 9.97 10.25
N ARG A 290 2.30 8.88 9.56
CA ARG A 290 1.28 8.86 8.52
C ARG A 290 0.00 8.24 9.06
N THR A 291 -1.15 8.80 8.72
CA THR A 291 -2.44 8.22 9.08
C THR A 291 -3.44 8.31 7.94
N THR A 292 -4.47 7.50 8.07
CA THR A 292 -5.67 7.56 7.23
C THR A 292 -6.87 7.80 8.14
N LEU A 293 -7.71 8.77 7.77
CA LEU A 293 -8.94 9.12 8.48
C LEU A 293 -10.16 8.94 7.57
N MET A 294 -11.33 8.80 8.18
CA MET A 294 -12.59 8.63 7.47
C MET A 294 -13.62 9.61 8.04
N VAL A 295 -14.32 10.32 7.17
CA VAL A 295 -15.41 11.24 7.51
C VAL A 295 -16.74 10.74 6.97
N GLY A 296 -17.83 11.15 7.60
CA GLY A 296 -19.17 10.81 7.13
C GLY A 296 -19.56 9.35 7.32
N PHE A 297 -18.92 8.65 8.28
CA PHE A 297 -19.37 7.31 8.67
C PHE A 297 -20.77 7.36 9.28
N PRO A 298 -21.67 6.37 9.07
CA PRO A 298 -23.03 6.39 9.58
C PRO A 298 -23.14 6.74 11.06
N GLY A 299 -23.89 7.82 11.33
CA GLY A 299 -24.09 8.36 12.68
C GLY A 299 -22.94 9.22 13.22
N GLU A 300 -22.04 9.71 12.37
CA GLU A 300 -21.08 10.76 12.72
C GLU A 300 -21.83 12.09 12.93
N THR A 301 -21.74 12.62 14.14
CA THR A 301 -22.33 13.91 14.51
C THR A 301 -21.39 15.08 14.17
N GLU A 302 -21.89 16.30 14.31
CA GLU A 302 -21.04 17.49 14.15
C GLU A 302 -19.99 17.58 15.27
N GLU A 303 -20.34 17.14 16.47
CA GLU A 303 -19.43 17.07 17.61
C GLU A 303 -18.30 16.04 17.35
N ASP A 304 -18.62 14.87 16.79
CA ASP A 304 -17.63 13.86 16.40
C ASP A 304 -16.64 14.42 15.36
N PHE A 305 -17.15 15.15 14.37
CA PHE A 305 -16.34 15.77 13.34
C PHE A 305 -15.48 16.91 13.89
N GLN A 306 -16.02 17.72 14.80
CA GLN A 306 -15.24 18.75 15.49
C GLN A 306 -14.10 18.14 16.31
N GLU A 307 -14.34 17.05 17.04
CA GLU A 307 -13.28 16.32 17.76
C GLU A 307 -12.19 15.81 16.81
N LEU A 308 -12.58 15.35 15.61
CA LEU A 308 -11.62 14.88 14.59
C LEU A 308 -10.74 16.02 14.09
N LYS A 309 -11.30 17.21 13.82
CA LYS A 309 -10.52 18.40 13.43
C LYS A 309 -9.53 18.82 14.51
N GLU A 310 -9.99 18.91 15.77
CA GLU A 310 -9.12 19.23 16.91
C GLU A 310 -7.99 18.20 17.08
N PHE A 311 -8.29 16.92 16.83
CA PHE A 311 -7.29 15.86 16.87
C PHE A 311 -6.21 16.07 15.81
N VAL A 312 -6.57 16.34 14.56
CA VAL A 312 -5.60 16.58 13.47
C VAL A 312 -4.73 17.80 13.79
N GLN A 313 -5.33 18.91 14.25
CA GLN A 313 -4.61 20.12 14.66
C GLN A 313 -3.62 19.87 15.79
N LYS A 314 -3.98 19.05 16.77
CA LYS A 314 -3.14 18.72 17.94
C LYS A 314 -2.10 17.66 17.60
N ALA A 315 -2.48 16.61 16.88
CA ALA A 315 -1.60 15.51 16.51
C ALA A 315 -0.55 15.93 15.49
N ARG A 316 -0.87 16.87 14.59
CA ARG A 316 0.04 17.38 13.55
C ARG A 316 0.74 16.24 12.81
N PHE A 317 -0.04 15.45 12.12
CA PHE A 317 0.51 14.33 11.33
C PHE A 317 1.42 14.87 10.24
N ASP A 318 2.54 14.17 10.03
CA ASP A 318 3.47 14.50 8.95
C ASP A 318 2.88 14.19 7.59
N ARG A 319 2.08 13.12 7.52
CA ARG A 319 1.32 12.71 6.35
C ARG A 319 -0.07 12.25 6.76
N MET A 320 -1.09 12.67 6.04
CA MET A 320 -2.45 12.24 6.28
C MET A 320 -3.23 12.15 4.97
N GLY A 321 -3.90 11.02 4.78
CA GLY A 321 -4.98 10.88 3.82
C GLY A 321 -6.33 10.81 4.53
N ALA A 322 -7.38 11.33 3.91
CA ALA A 322 -8.74 11.17 4.41
C ALA A 322 -9.66 10.73 3.28
N PHE A 323 -10.75 10.03 3.63
CA PHE A 323 -11.76 9.54 2.71
C PHE A 323 -13.15 9.82 3.26
N ALA A 324 -14.08 10.14 2.37
CA ALA A 324 -15.49 10.05 2.66
C ALA A 324 -15.91 8.58 2.79
N TYR A 325 -16.75 8.25 3.74
CA TYR A 325 -17.30 6.90 3.86
C TYR A 325 -18.05 6.51 2.60
N SER A 326 -17.71 5.35 2.07
CA SER A 326 -18.42 4.65 1.01
C SER A 326 -18.95 3.34 1.55
N GLU A 327 -20.23 3.08 1.36
CA GLU A 327 -20.85 1.83 1.78
C GLU A 327 -20.33 0.67 0.94
N GLU A 328 -19.87 -0.38 1.63
CA GLU A 328 -19.38 -1.60 1.01
C GLU A 328 -20.26 -2.79 1.39
N GLU A 329 -20.90 -3.37 0.37
CA GLU A 329 -21.79 -4.52 0.50
C GLU A 329 -21.19 -5.67 1.31
N GLY A 330 -21.98 -6.30 2.17
CA GLY A 330 -21.58 -7.42 3.02
C GLY A 330 -20.72 -7.04 4.21
N THR A 331 -20.43 -5.73 4.40
CA THR A 331 -19.75 -5.27 5.60
C THR A 331 -20.73 -5.08 6.75
N TYR A 332 -20.24 -5.18 7.98
CA TYR A 332 -21.07 -4.96 9.16
C TYR A 332 -21.74 -3.58 9.15
N ALA A 333 -21.07 -2.54 8.66
CA ALA A 333 -21.62 -1.20 8.60
C ALA A 333 -22.82 -1.13 7.62
N ALA A 334 -22.69 -1.70 6.43
CA ALA A 334 -23.75 -1.74 5.44
C ALA A 334 -24.99 -2.53 5.89
N GLU A 335 -24.78 -3.59 6.68
CA GLU A 335 -25.88 -4.42 7.18
C GLU A 335 -26.56 -3.86 8.43
N THR A 336 -25.88 -2.98 9.19
CA THR A 336 -26.31 -2.58 10.54
C THR A 336 -26.70 -1.11 10.63
N TYR A 337 -26.07 -0.25 9.86
CA TYR A 337 -26.25 1.19 9.96
C TYR A 337 -26.90 1.75 8.68
N GLU A 338 -27.79 2.71 8.85
CA GLU A 338 -28.32 3.49 7.73
C GLU A 338 -27.32 4.63 7.40
N ASP A 339 -26.89 4.70 6.16
CA ASP A 339 -26.04 5.81 5.68
C ASP A 339 -26.90 7.05 5.38
N SER A 340 -27.25 7.78 6.44
CA SER A 340 -28.10 8.95 6.41
C SER A 340 -27.36 10.28 6.17
N ILE A 341 -26.02 10.26 6.07
CA ILE A 341 -25.22 11.47 5.83
C ILE A 341 -25.10 11.67 4.32
N SER A 342 -25.56 12.83 3.82
CA SER A 342 -25.51 13.09 2.38
C SER A 342 -24.09 13.20 1.85
N SER A 343 -23.92 12.92 0.57
CA SER A 343 -22.61 12.99 -0.13
C SER A 343 -22.01 14.39 -0.05
N GLU A 344 -22.84 15.45 -0.07
CA GLU A 344 -22.40 16.83 0.04
C GLU A 344 -21.81 17.13 1.42
N VAL A 345 -22.41 16.61 2.49
CA VAL A 345 -21.89 16.76 3.86
C VAL A 345 -20.59 15.99 4.02
N LYS A 346 -20.52 14.75 3.52
CA LYS A 346 -19.28 13.95 3.54
C LYS A 346 -18.15 14.67 2.81
N GLN A 347 -18.43 15.21 1.62
CA GLN A 347 -17.43 15.93 0.83
C GLN A 347 -16.98 17.22 1.52
N ALA A 348 -17.92 18.00 2.07
CA ALA A 348 -17.59 19.22 2.81
C ALA A 348 -16.70 18.95 4.04
N ARG A 349 -16.98 17.87 4.78
CA ARG A 349 -16.13 17.45 5.90
C ARG A 349 -14.74 16.99 5.44
N LEU A 350 -14.68 16.28 4.33
CA LEU A 350 -13.41 15.85 3.73
C LEU A 350 -12.56 17.04 3.33
N ASP A 351 -13.15 18.00 2.61
CA ASP A 351 -12.45 19.19 2.13
C ASP A 351 -11.94 20.05 3.30
N GLU A 352 -12.76 20.24 4.35
CA GLU A 352 -12.35 20.97 5.54
C GLU A 352 -11.20 20.28 6.27
N LEU A 353 -11.26 18.96 6.46
CA LEU A 353 -10.22 18.19 7.14
C LEU A 353 -8.91 18.21 6.36
N MET A 354 -8.98 18.08 5.03
CA MET A 354 -7.81 18.12 4.15
C MET A 354 -7.19 19.52 4.10
N ALA A 355 -7.98 20.58 4.14
CA ALA A 355 -7.45 21.95 4.22
C ALA A 355 -6.65 22.19 5.52
N ILE A 356 -7.12 21.65 6.66
CA ILE A 356 -6.36 21.69 7.92
C ILE A 356 -5.01 20.98 7.77
N GLN A 357 -5.01 19.77 7.19
CA GLN A 357 -3.79 19.00 7.00
C GLN A 357 -2.83 19.68 6.00
N GLN A 358 -3.32 20.29 4.94
CA GLN A 358 -2.50 21.03 3.99
C GLN A 358 -1.71 22.14 4.68
N GLY A 359 -2.37 22.91 5.56
CA GLY A 359 -1.68 23.93 6.36
C GLY A 359 -0.59 23.35 7.27
N ILE A 360 -0.88 22.22 7.93
CA ILE A 360 0.10 21.53 8.77
C ILE A 360 1.28 21.02 7.93
N SER A 361 1.01 20.43 6.76
CA SER A 361 2.04 19.91 5.85
C SER A 361 2.96 21.02 5.36
N ALA A 362 2.42 22.17 4.96
CA ALA A 362 3.18 23.35 4.56
C ALA A 362 4.14 23.84 5.65
N GLU A 363 3.64 23.97 6.90
CA GLU A 363 4.46 24.39 8.05
C GLU A 363 5.59 23.38 8.34
N LEU A 364 5.29 22.08 8.29
CA LEU A 364 6.28 21.02 8.54
C LEU A 364 7.31 20.92 7.40
N SER A 365 6.92 21.19 6.17
CA SER A 365 7.83 21.24 5.00
C SER A 365 8.77 22.43 5.10
N VAL A 366 8.26 23.63 5.39
CA VAL A 366 9.07 24.85 5.59
C VAL A 366 10.06 24.67 6.76
N ALA A 367 9.69 23.98 7.83
CA ALA A 367 10.59 23.72 8.95
C ALA A 367 11.81 22.84 8.60
N LYS A 368 11.82 22.18 7.44
CA LYS A 368 12.96 21.40 6.93
C LYS A 368 13.94 22.24 6.13
N VAL A 369 13.59 23.47 5.71
CA VAL A 369 14.49 24.36 4.96
C VAL A 369 15.71 24.68 5.81
N GLY A 370 16.89 24.53 5.20
CA GLY A 370 18.20 24.68 5.87
C GLY A 370 18.73 23.40 6.50
N GLN A 371 17.97 22.30 6.50
CA GLN A 371 18.43 21.00 7.01
C GLN A 371 19.12 20.19 5.90
N GLU A 372 20.11 19.41 6.30
CA GLU A 372 20.72 18.39 5.43
C GLU A 372 20.03 17.03 5.67
N LEU A 373 19.44 16.49 4.62
CA LEU A 373 18.73 15.20 4.66
C LEU A 373 19.46 14.15 3.81
N LYS A 374 19.39 12.88 4.22
CA LYS A 374 19.79 11.73 3.42
C LYS A 374 18.63 11.42 2.46
N VAL A 375 18.90 11.44 1.15
CA VAL A 375 17.91 11.26 0.09
C VAL A 375 18.35 10.12 -0.83
N ILE A 376 17.45 9.19 -1.15
CA ILE A 376 17.61 8.22 -2.22
C ILE A 376 17.05 8.83 -3.50
N ILE A 377 17.75 8.69 -4.62
CA ILE A 377 17.25 9.13 -5.93
C ILE A 377 16.41 8.04 -6.54
N ASP A 378 15.17 8.35 -6.90
CA ASP A 378 14.27 7.42 -7.59
C ASP A 378 14.38 7.53 -9.11
N ARG A 379 14.37 8.74 -9.65
CA ARG A 379 14.33 8.97 -11.10
C ARG A 379 14.86 10.37 -11.49
N LYS A 380 14.94 10.58 -12.79
CA LYS A 380 15.21 11.90 -13.35
C LYS A 380 14.01 12.37 -14.17
N GLU A 381 13.57 13.59 -13.91
CA GLU A 381 12.50 14.26 -14.65
C GLU A 381 12.95 15.66 -15.09
N GLY A 382 13.07 15.86 -16.40
CA GLY A 382 13.53 17.14 -16.94
C GLY A 382 14.90 17.54 -16.37
N GLU A 383 14.96 18.72 -15.73
CA GLU A 383 16.15 19.26 -15.08
C GLU A 383 16.35 18.79 -13.64
N PHE A 384 15.37 18.09 -13.05
CA PHE A 384 15.40 17.62 -11.67
C PHE A 384 15.73 16.15 -11.58
N TYR A 385 16.43 15.80 -10.52
CA TYR A 385 16.44 14.46 -9.94
C TYR A 385 15.42 14.41 -8.82
N ILE A 386 14.59 13.40 -8.86
CA ILE A 386 13.51 13.18 -7.90
C ILE A 386 13.99 12.11 -6.93
N GLY A 387 13.87 12.39 -5.64
CA GLY A 387 14.25 11.46 -4.60
C GLY A 387 13.34 11.55 -3.38
N ARG A 388 13.61 10.71 -2.39
CA ARG A 388 12.84 10.63 -1.14
C ARG A 388 13.78 10.56 0.06
N THR A 389 13.25 11.04 1.18
CA THR A 389 13.91 10.86 2.48
C THR A 389 13.44 9.57 3.17
N GLN A 390 14.04 9.22 4.31
CA GLN A 390 13.53 8.13 5.16
C GLN A 390 12.10 8.37 5.65
N PHE A 391 11.56 9.55 5.50
CA PHE A 391 10.25 9.97 5.99
C PHE A 391 9.15 9.91 4.93
N ASP A 392 9.50 9.51 3.71
CA ASP A 392 8.59 9.56 2.57
C ASP A 392 8.54 8.21 1.85
N SER A 393 7.33 7.66 1.76
CA SER A 393 7.06 6.41 1.04
C SER A 393 7.01 6.65 -0.46
N PRO A 394 7.49 5.73 -1.30
CA PRO A 394 7.34 5.86 -2.75
C PRO A 394 5.86 5.93 -3.15
N GLU A 395 5.58 6.68 -4.21
CA GLU A 395 4.29 6.80 -4.90
C GLU A 395 3.17 7.53 -4.14
N VAL A 396 3.25 7.64 -2.81
CA VAL A 396 2.14 8.17 -2.00
C VAL A 396 2.50 9.37 -1.13
N ASP A 397 3.79 9.62 -0.88
CA ASP A 397 4.26 10.75 -0.08
C ASP A 397 5.03 11.76 -0.94
N PRO A 398 5.23 12.99 -0.44
CA PRO A 398 5.99 14.03 -1.13
C PRO A 398 7.42 13.64 -1.50
N GLU A 399 7.97 14.37 -2.46
CA GLU A 399 9.26 14.10 -3.06
C GLU A 399 10.28 15.21 -2.74
N VAL A 400 11.54 14.94 -3.00
CA VAL A 400 12.61 15.92 -2.96
C VAL A 400 13.10 16.19 -4.38
N LEU A 401 12.90 17.41 -4.86
CA LEU A 401 13.31 17.87 -6.19
C LEU A 401 14.70 18.48 -6.11
N ILE A 402 15.68 17.88 -6.80
CA ILE A 402 17.09 18.26 -6.73
C ILE A 402 17.58 18.74 -8.09
N LYS A 403 17.99 20.02 -8.19
CA LYS A 403 18.68 20.51 -9.39
C LYS A 403 20.10 19.93 -9.44
N SER A 404 20.45 19.40 -10.60
CA SER A 404 21.71 18.67 -10.77
C SER A 404 22.96 19.55 -10.75
N GLU A 405 22.83 20.84 -11.05
CA GLU A 405 23.95 21.81 -11.15
C GLU A 405 25.17 21.24 -11.89
N GLY A 406 24.93 20.43 -12.95
CA GLY A 406 25.96 19.77 -13.73
C GLY A 406 26.49 18.44 -13.15
N LYS A 407 26.05 18.02 -11.96
CA LYS A 407 26.38 16.71 -11.38
C LYS A 407 25.43 15.64 -11.92
N ARG A 408 25.95 14.45 -12.25
CA ARG A 408 25.14 13.30 -12.61
C ARG A 408 24.83 12.50 -11.37
N LEU A 409 23.54 12.33 -11.04
CA LEU A 409 23.06 11.47 -9.96
C LEU A 409 22.52 10.15 -10.52
N PHE A 410 22.54 9.11 -9.71
CA PHE A 410 22.13 7.77 -10.12
C PHE A 410 20.94 7.31 -9.28
N ALA A 411 19.90 6.76 -9.94
CA ALA A 411 18.78 6.14 -9.26
C ALA A 411 19.25 5.00 -8.33
N GLY A 412 18.63 4.88 -7.17
CA GLY A 412 19.01 3.92 -6.14
C GLY A 412 20.28 4.28 -5.36
N HIS A 413 20.82 5.47 -5.53
CA HIS A 413 21.96 5.97 -4.75
C HIS A 413 21.51 7.03 -3.75
N PHE A 414 22.16 7.02 -2.59
CA PHE A 414 21.95 7.98 -1.52
C PHE A 414 22.87 9.18 -1.66
N TYR A 415 22.30 10.35 -1.40
CA TYR A 415 23.04 11.62 -1.38
C TYR A 415 22.65 12.43 -0.15
N ARG A 416 23.54 13.30 0.30
CA ARG A 416 23.22 14.36 1.25
C ARG A 416 22.71 15.57 0.50
N VAL A 417 21.54 16.05 0.91
CA VAL A 417 20.84 17.14 0.22
C VAL A 417 20.53 18.22 1.24
N LEU A 418 21.01 19.44 0.98
CA LEU A 418 20.58 20.61 1.71
C LEU A 418 19.23 21.05 1.16
N ILE A 419 18.21 21.07 1.99
CA ILE A 419 16.88 21.58 1.62
C ILE A 419 16.96 23.10 1.53
N THR A 420 16.63 23.65 0.38
CA THR A 420 16.75 25.08 0.09
C THR A 420 15.41 25.79 0.01
N ASP A 421 14.33 25.06 -0.27
CA ASP A 421 12.97 25.56 -0.36
C ASP A 421 11.96 24.45 -0.13
N ALA A 422 10.69 24.79 0.08
CA ALA A 422 9.58 23.88 0.24
C ALA A 422 8.28 24.52 -0.26
N ASP A 423 7.41 23.71 -0.86
CA ASP A 423 6.00 24.08 -1.07
C ASP A 423 5.08 23.33 -0.09
N ASP A 424 3.78 23.28 -0.37
CA ASP A 424 2.80 22.65 0.49
C ASP A 424 3.08 21.16 0.73
N PHE A 425 3.77 20.51 -0.19
CA PHE A 425 4.04 19.08 -0.18
C PHE A 425 5.52 18.77 -0.38
N ASP A 426 6.11 19.21 -1.48
CA ASP A 426 7.45 18.80 -1.90
C ASP A 426 8.57 19.67 -1.33
N LEU A 427 9.76 19.11 -1.31
CA LEU A 427 10.98 19.78 -0.88
C LEU A 427 11.88 20.05 -2.08
N TYR A 428 12.59 21.17 -2.05
CA TYR A 428 13.59 21.52 -3.05
C TYR A 428 14.98 21.53 -2.40
N GLY A 429 15.96 20.99 -3.09
CA GLY A 429 17.30 20.90 -2.50
C GLY A 429 18.43 20.86 -3.50
N LYS A 430 19.63 20.91 -2.96
CA LYS A 430 20.87 20.75 -3.70
C LYS A 430 21.84 19.79 -2.99
N ILE A 431 22.67 19.13 -3.78
CA ILE A 431 23.69 18.21 -3.25
C ILE A 431 24.75 18.97 -2.47
N VAL A 432 25.08 18.48 -1.29
CA VAL A 432 26.14 19.00 -0.42
C VAL A 432 27.49 18.36 -0.75
#